data_1e9a01a9fdb1cf936bd88c2fed46976c
#
_entry.id   1e9a01a9fdb1cf936bd88c2fed46976c
#
_cell.length_a   1.000
_cell.length_b   1.000
_cell.length_c   1.000
_cell.angle_alpha   90.00
_cell.angle_beta   90.00
_cell.angle_gamma   90.00
#
_symmetry.space_group_name_H-M   'P 1'
#
loop_
_entity.id
_entity.type
_entity.pdbx_description
1 polymer ?
#
loop_
_entity_poly.entity_id
_entity_poly.type
_entity_poly.pdbx_seq_one_letter_code
_entity_poly.pdbx_strand_id
1 'polypeptide(L)'
;MAQLEPERWLEARRLGLPIVTEFFGGEMASQLEALHQQGLLGPDNIFNHCTALPDDGWKILRDAGVRVNVCPRSDAHYGIEDGMFALQSALRHGISPGLSVDNETSYSGDMFMEMRVAFYLQRVMGMHQQHCCGSAHTVNTLHTQQLLKAATVDGAACAGLQESIGSLTPGKQADLVLINAGDLNLYPSGNAFGTVVHAAERSNIHTVMIAGRIVKQDGNVLGVDITRLREAIDESRHHLFTSAGYEPDIFAGAFLPLAQD
;
A
#
# COMPACT_ATOMS: atom_id res chain seq x y z
N MET A 1 -7.06 19.04 12.80
CA MET A 1 -6.97 19.03 11.33
C MET A 1 -5.50 19.13 10.93
N ALA A 2 -5.01 18.15 10.18
CA ALA A 2 -3.71 18.28 9.52
C ALA A 2 -3.83 19.40 8.48
N GLN A 3 -2.99 20.40 8.58
CA GLN A 3 -3.00 21.55 7.67
C GLN A 3 -1.89 21.33 6.65
N LEU A 4 -2.25 21.31 5.37
CA LEU A 4 -1.25 21.26 4.30
C LEU A 4 -0.50 22.58 4.27
N GLU A 5 0.84 22.51 4.20
CA GLU A 5 1.71 23.70 4.23
C GLU A 5 2.21 24.06 2.82
N PRO A 6 1.55 24.94 2.10
CA PRO A 6 1.87 25.29 0.71
C PRO A 6 3.32 25.72 0.49
N GLU A 7 3.91 26.40 1.47
CA GLU A 7 5.29 26.88 1.38
C GLU A 7 6.32 25.75 1.26
N ARG A 8 6.09 24.63 1.95
CA ARG A 8 6.95 23.44 1.84
C ARG A 8 6.83 22.79 0.46
N TRP A 9 5.66 22.86 -0.16
CA TRP A 9 5.45 22.32 -1.51
C TRP A 9 6.20 23.13 -2.57
N LEU A 10 6.19 24.47 -2.45
CA LEU A 10 6.95 25.35 -3.33
C LEU A 10 8.46 25.11 -3.19
N GLU A 11 8.94 24.90 -1.97
CA GLU A 11 10.35 24.59 -1.73
C GLU A 11 10.74 23.20 -2.28
N ALA A 12 9.90 22.18 -2.11
CA ALA A 12 10.12 20.85 -2.68
C ALA A 12 10.24 20.94 -4.22
N ARG A 13 9.37 21.68 -4.89
CA ARG A 13 9.43 21.93 -6.34
C ARG A 13 10.69 22.65 -6.75
N ARG A 14 11.11 23.67 -5.99
CA ARG A 14 12.37 24.37 -6.23
C ARG A 14 13.57 23.44 -6.19
N LEU A 15 13.52 22.40 -5.37
CA LEU A 15 14.55 21.37 -5.22
C LEU A 15 14.39 20.19 -6.20
N GLY A 16 13.31 20.17 -6.99
CA GLY A 16 13.00 19.05 -7.89
C GLY A 16 12.59 17.76 -7.17
N LEU A 17 12.05 17.88 -5.96
CA LEU A 17 11.64 16.74 -5.14
C LEU A 17 10.14 16.43 -5.32
N PRO A 18 9.74 15.16 -5.31
CA PRO A 18 8.33 14.79 -5.23
C PRO A 18 7.75 15.16 -3.86
N ILE A 19 6.44 15.39 -3.84
CA ILE A 19 5.69 15.77 -2.63
C ILE A 19 4.81 14.59 -2.24
N VAL A 20 5.16 13.92 -1.14
CA VAL A 20 4.37 12.82 -0.59
C VAL A 20 3.60 13.34 0.62
N THR A 21 2.30 13.10 0.65
CA THR A 21 1.40 13.62 1.69
C THR A 21 0.43 12.55 2.15
N GLU A 22 0.31 12.39 3.47
CA GLU A 22 -0.84 11.70 4.06
C GLU A 22 -2.10 12.53 3.78
N PHE A 23 -3.11 11.91 3.19
CA PHE A 23 -4.31 12.61 2.75
C PHE A 23 -5.56 11.82 3.11
N PHE A 24 -6.24 12.25 4.15
CA PHE A 24 -7.53 11.71 4.58
C PHE A 24 -8.63 12.45 3.82
N GLY A 25 -9.19 11.77 2.82
CA GLY A 25 -9.98 12.42 1.78
C GLY A 25 -11.26 13.07 2.29
N GLY A 26 -11.95 12.48 3.24
CA GLY A 26 -13.15 13.06 3.84
C GLY A 26 -12.83 14.30 4.68
N GLU A 27 -11.82 14.22 5.53
CA GLU A 27 -11.42 15.32 6.41
C GLU A 27 -10.76 16.49 5.65
N MET A 28 -9.91 16.15 4.67
CA MET A 28 -9.05 17.12 3.98
C MET A 28 -9.60 17.62 2.64
N ALA A 29 -10.73 17.08 2.16
CA ALA A 29 -11.32 17.43 0.85
C ALA A 29 -11.51 18.94 0.65
N SER A 30 -11.89 19.67 1.69
CA SER A 30 -12.10 21.12 1.63
C SER A 30 -10.84 21.93 1.29
N GLN A 31 -9.64 21.33 1.45
CA GLN A 31 -8.37 21.97 1.13
C GLN A 31 -8.00 21.84 -0.35
N LEU A 32 -8.54 20.82 -1.05
CA LEU A 32 -8.17 20.54 -2.44
C LEU A 32 -8.48 21.67 -3.40
N GLU A 33 -9.65 22.28 -3.29
CA GLU A 33 -10.04 23.38 -4.17
C GLU A 33 -9.07 24.56 -4.02
N ALA A 34 -8.71 24.91 -2.78
CA ALA A 34 -7.76 25.99 -2.51
C ALA A 34 -6.37 25.69 -3.07
N LEU A 35 -5.89 24.45 -2.94
CA LEU A 35 -4.62 24.01 -3.51
C LEU A 35 -4.64 24.01 -5.03
N HIS A 36 -5.75 23.59 -5.62
CA HIS A 36 -5.93 23.59 -7.06
C HIS A 36 -5.92 25.01 -7.63
N GLN A 37 -6.67 25.93 -7.03
CA GLN A 37 -6.70 27.35 -7.44
C GLN A 37 -5.34 28.05 -7.30
N GLN A 38 -4.52 27.64 -6.35
CA GLN A 38 -3.16 28.13 -6.17
C GLN A 38 -2.13 27.46 -7.11
N GLY A 39 -2.55 26.51 -7.96
CA GLY A 39 -1.65 25.78 -8.85
C GLY A 39 -0.64 24.87 -8.12
N LEU A 40 -1.00 24.43 -6.91
CA LEU A 40 -0.14 23.61 -6.07
C LEU A 40 -0.31 22.10 -6.30
N LEU A 41 -1.37 21.68 -6.98
CA LEU A 41 -1.57 20.29 -7.37
C LEU A 41 -0.93 20.00 -8.72
N GLY A 42 -0.29 18.82 -8.83
CA GLY A 42 0.37 18.41 -10.06
C GLY A 42 0.88 16.95 -10.00
N PRO A 43 1.51 16.47 -11.08
CA PRO A 43 2.02 15.10 -11.16
C PRO A 43 3.23 14.81 -10.26
N ASP A 44 3.74 15.80 -9.58
CA ASP A 44 4.77 15.69 -8.54
C ASP A 44 4.18 15.39 -7.15
N ASN A 45 2.86 15.49 -6.99
CA ASN A 45 2.17 15.13 -5.77
C ASN A 45 1.81 13.65 -5.74
N ILE A 46 2.04 13.00 -4.60
CA ILE A 46 1.64 11.63 -4.28
C ILE A 46 0.81 11.70 -3.00
N PHE A 47 -0.47 11.39 -3.09
CA PHE A 47 -1.37 11.37 -1.94
C PHE A 47 -1.60 9.94 -1.48
N ASN A 48 -1.29 9.67 -0.20
CA ASN A 48 -1.54 8.39 0.43
C ASN A 48 -2.96 8.33 0.98
N HIS A 49 -3.54 7.14 1.05
CA HIS A 49 -4.88 6.81 1.56
C HIS A 49 -6.01 7.33 0.68
N CYS A 50 -6.32 8.61 0.69
CA CYS A 50 -7.45 9.22 -0.01
C CYS A 50 -8.81 8.58 0.37
N THR A 51 -8.94 8.05 1.59
CA THR A 51 -10.16 7.44 2.12
C THR A 51 -11.31 8.44 2.12
N ALA A 52 -12.54 7.97 1.94
CA ALA A 52 -13.76 8.77 1.95
C ALA A 52 -13.75 10.06 1.09
N LEU A 53 -12.84 10.19 0.14
CA LEU A 53 -12.75 11.36 -0.75
C LEU A 53 -14.00 11.44 -1.64
N PRO A 54 -14.74 12.57 -1.65
CA PRO A 54 -15.91 12.75 -2.49
C PRO A 54 -15.56 12.86 -3.99
N ASP A 55 -16.54 12.59 -4.85
CA ASP A 55 -16.36 12.54 -6.31
C ASP A 55 -15.72 13.80 -6.90
N ASP A 56 -16.04 14.97 -6.37
CA ASP A 56 -15.44 16.23 -6.86
C ASP A 56 -13.96 16.33 -6.49
N GLY A 57 -13.56 15.83 -5.33
CA GLY A 57 -12.15 15.70 -4.97
C GLY A 57 -11.39 14.79 -5.94
N TRP A 58 -11.96 13.65 -6.31
CA TRP A 58 -11.36 12.74 -7.30
C TRP A 58 -11.18 13.39 -8.67
N LYS A 59 -12.14 14.20 -9.12
CA LYS A 59 -12.02 14.96 -10.37
C LYS A 59 -10.84 15.94 -10.32
N ILE A 60 -10.70 16.68 -9.21
CA ILE A 60 -9.59 17.63 -9.00
C ILE A 60 -8.24 16.87 -9.06
N LEU A 61 -8.10 15.74 -8.34
CA LEU A 61 -6.86 14.95 -8.36
C LEU A 61 -6.53 14.46 -9.77
N ARG A 62 -7.51 13.92 -10.48
CA ARG A 62 -7.33 13.45 -11.86
C ARG A 62 -6.90 14.58 -12.79
N ASP A 63 -7.61 15.70 -12.77
CA ASP A 63 -7.39 16.80 -13.71
C ASP A 63 -6.04 17.52 -13.44
N ALA A 64 -5.59 17.53 -12.20
CA ALA A 64 -4.26 17.98 -11.81
C ALA A 64 -3.14 16.95 -12.05
N GLY A 65 -3.49 15.69 -12.34
CA GLY A 65 -2.51 14.60 -12.52
C GLY A 65 -1.87 14.13 -11.23
N VAL A 66 -2.49 14.37 -10.09
CA VAL A 66 -2.01 13.91 -8.78
C VAL A 66 -1.97 12.38 -8.75
N ARG A 67 -0.88 11.82 -8.25
CA ARG A 67 -0.71 10.38 -8.06
C ARG A 67 -1.31 9.96 -6.73
N VAL A 68 -1.86 8.77 -6.70
CA VAL A 68 -2.51 8.22 -5.50
C VAL A 68 -1.87 6.90 -5.11
N ASN A 69 -1.66 6.70 -3.83
CA ASN A 69 -1.18 5.47 -3.24
C ASN A 69 -2.14 5.02 -2.15
N VAL A 70 -2.55 3.76 -2.14
CA VAL A 70 -3.56 3.24 -1.21
C VAL A 70 -2.97 2.18 -0.30
N CYS A 71 -3.46 2.12 0.95
CA CYS A 71 -2.92 1.31 2.03
C CYS A 71 -4.02 0.43 2.67
N PRO A 72 -4.55 -0.59 1.97
CA PRO A 72 -5.75 -1.33 2.37
C PRO A 72 -5.75 -1.88 3.79
N ARG A 73 -4.61 -2.46 4.24
CA ARG A 73 -4.52 -3.01 5.61
C ARG A 73 -4.48 -1.92 6.66
N SER A 74 -3.76 -0.84 6.38
CA SER A 74 -3.64 0.29 7.28
C SER A 74 -4.99 0.97 7.48
N ASP A 75 -5.67 1.30 6.37
CA ASP A 75 -6.99 1.95 6.40
C ASP A 75 -7.98 1.13 7.23
N ALA A 76 -8.02 -0.19 7.03
CA ALA A 76 -8.88 -1.09 7.78
C ALA A 76 -8.43 -1.29 9.23
N HIS A 77 -7.11 -1.40 9.49
CA HIS A 77 -6.56 -1.67 10.82
C HIS A 77 -6.80 -0.51 11.78
N TYR A 78 -6.56 0.70 11.31
CA TYR A 78 -6.73 1.91 12.13
C TYR A 78 -8.14 2.49 12.06
N GLY A 79 -9.00 1.97 11.18
CA GLY A 79 -10.34 2.53 10.96
C GLY A 79 -10.26 3.97 10.46
N ILE A 80 -9.34 4.25 9.53
CA ILE A 80 -9.15 5.59 8.98
C ILE A 80 -10.43 6.02 8.27
N GLU A 81 -11.08 7.06 8.80
CA GLU A 81 -12.38 7.57 8.35
C GLU A 81 -13.47 6.46 8.35
N ASP A 82 -13.78 5.88 7.19
CA ASP A 82 -14.73 4.76 7.06
C ASP A 82 -14.04 3.38 7.02
N GLY A 83 -12.72 3.35 7.18
CA GLY A 83 -11.90 2.14 7.14
C GLY A 83 -11.79 1.50 5.76
N MET A 84 -12.30 2.17 4.71
CA MET A 84 -12.30 1.63 3.36
C MET A 84 -11.28 2.34 2.47
N PHE A 85 -10.32 1.56 1.99
CA PHE A 85 -9.29 2.05 1.07
C PHE A 85 -9.85 2.48 -0.30
N ALA A 86 -9.19 3.44 -0.91
CA ALA A 86 -9.74 4.22 -2.02
C ALA A 86 -9.48 3.62 -3.44
N LEU A 87 -8.94 2.40 -3.58
CA LEU A 87 -8.54 1.83 -4.87
C LEU A 87 -9.67 1.86 -5.91
N GLN A 88 -10.86 1.38 -5.54
CA GLN A 88 -12.00 1.29 -6.46
C GLN A 88 -12.49 2.68 -6.87
N SER A 89 -12.47 3.64 -5.95
CA SER A 89 -12.85 5.03 -6.23
C SER A 89 -11.85 5.70 -7.18
N ALA A 90 -10.56 5.53 -6.96
CA ALA A 90 -9.51 6.01 -7.86
C ALA A 90 -9.69 5.45 -9.28
N LEU A 91 -9.85 4.12 -9.42
CA LEU A 91 -10.05 3.48 -10.71
C LEU A 91 -11.31 3.98 -11.44
N ARG A 92 -12.42 4.20 -10.73
CA ARG A 92 -13.66 4.77 -11.33
C ARG A 92 -13.44 6.17 -11.89
N HIS A 93 -12.53 6.94 -11.30
CA HIS A 93 -12.19 8.29 -11.75
C HIS A 93 -11.02 8.34 -12.74
N GLY A 94 -10.53 7.18 -13.20
CA GLY A 94 -9.45 7.08 -14.19
C GLY A 94 -8.05 7.28 -13.62
N ILE A 95 -7.90 7.21 -12.30
CA ILE A 95 -6.59 7.22 -11.63
C ILE A 95 -6.18 5.77 -11.36
N SER A 96 -4.97 5.40 -11.75
CA SER A 96 -4.35 4.09 -11.44
C SER A 96 -3.48 4.21 -10.20
N PRO A 97 -3.95 3.80 -9.01
CA PRO A 97 -3.17 3.99 -7.79
C PRO A 97 -2.09 2.94 -7.60
N GLY A 98 -1.02 3.32 -6.89
CA GLY A 98 -0.08 2.38 -6.32
C GLY A 98 -0.66 1.68 -5.08
N LEU A 99 -0.04 0.57 -4.69
CA LEU A 99 -0.38 -0.19 -3.49
C LEU A 99 0.77 -0.13 -2.50
N SER A 100 0.48 0.20 -1.26
CA SER A 100 1.45 0.33 -0.17
C SER A 100 1.09 -0.49 1.05
N VAL A 101 2.12 -0.91 1.77
CA VAL A 101 2.01 -1.55 3.08
C VAL A 101 1.78 -0.53 4.20
N ASP A 102 2.15 0.72 4.00
CA ASP A 102 2.20 1.79 4.98
C ASP A 102 3.32 1.54 6.02
N ASN A 103 3.00 1.10 7.22
CA ASN A 103 3.98 0.88 8.27
C ASN A 103 4.09 -0.60 8.67
N GLU A 104 5.23 -0.99 9.26
CA GLU A 104 5.52 -2.35 9.69
C GLU A 104 5.39 -2.55 11.21
N THR A 105 5.00 -1.51 11.95
CA THR A 105 4.91 -1.57 13.41
C THR A 105 3.69 -2.35 13.90
N SER A 106 2.63 -2.35 13.10
CA SER A 106 1.35 -2.98 13.46
C SER A 106 1.13 -4.32 12.75
N TYR A 107 1.83 -4.57 11.63
CA TYR A 107 1.69 -5.80 10.84
C TYR A 107 2.90 -6.00 9.91
N SER A 108 2.95 -7.14 9.23
CA SER A 108 4.09 -7.51 8.38
C SER A 108 4.19 -6.68 7.09
N GLY A 109 5.41 -6.30 6.68
CA GLY A 109 5.71 -5.79 5.35
C GLY A 109 5.54 -6.87 4.28
N ASP A 110 4.32 -7.08 3.78
CA ASP A 110 4.00 -8.18 2.88
C ASP A 110 3.01 -7.74 1.80
N MET A 111 3.52 -7.51 0.57
CA MET A 111 2.71 -7.09 -0.56
C MET A 111 1.72 -8.17 -1.04
N PHE A 112 1.99 -9.47 -0.84
CA PHE A 112 1.00 -10.52 -1.13
C PHE A 112 -0.21 -10.38 -0.22
N MET A 113 0.04 -10.15 1.08
CA MET A 113 -1.03 -9.93 2.04
C MET A 113 -1.80 -8.64 1.73
N GLU A 114 -1.11 -7.58 1.31
CA GLU A 114 -1.74 -6.31 0.93
C GLU A 114 -2.73 -6.49 -0.22
N MET A 115 -2.30 -7.14 -1.31
CA MET A 115 -3.17 -7.46 -2.45
C MET A 115 -4.37 -8.33 -2.03
N ARG A 116 -4.14 -9.30 -1.17
CA ARG A 116 -5.17 -10.24 -0.69
C ARG A 116 -6.22 -9.55 0.17
N VAL A 117 -5.79 -8.71 1.11
CA VAL A 117 -6.68 -7.92 1.95
C VAL A 117 -7.49 -6.92 1.10
N ALA A 118 -6.85 -6.22 0.17
CA ALA A 118 -7.54 -5.35 -0.78
C ALA A 118 -8.65 -6.07 -1.54
N PHE A 119 -8.37 -7.27 -2.02
CA PHE A 119 -9.37 -8.08 -2.73
C PHE A 119 -10.57 -8.42 -1.84
N TYR A 120 -10.31 -8.91 -0.62
CA TYR A 120 -11.39 -9.37 0.25
C TYR A 120 -12.23 -8.22 0.81
N LEU A 121 -11.62 -7.13 1.24
CA LEU A 121 -12.35 -5.97 1.76
C LEU A 121 -13.27 -5.37 0.69
N GLN A 122 -12.74 -5.17 -0.52
CA GLN A 122 -13.53 -4.63 -1.62
C GLN A 122 -14.69 -5.57 -2.00
N ARG A 123 -14.42 -6.88 -2.01
CA ARG A 123 -15.46 -7.88 -2.32
C ARG A 123 -16.55 -7.90 -1.25
N VAL A 124 -16.17 -7.89 0.04
CA VAL A 124 -17.14 -7.84 1.15
C VAL A 124 -18.01 -6.59 1.05
N MET A 125 -17.40 -5.42 0.84
CA MET A 125 -18.13 -4.17 0.70
C MET A 125 -19.11 -4.22 -0.49
N GLY A 126 -18.66 -4.65 -1.66
CA GLY A 126 -19.52 -4.75 -2.84
C GLY A 126 -20.70 -5.70 -2.63
N MET A 127 -20.47 -6.86 -2.02
CA MET A 127 -21.52 -7.82 -1.71
C MET A 127 -22.49 -7.29 -0.64
N HIS A 128 -21.97 -6.60 0.37
CA HIS A 128 -22.81 -5.96 1.40
C HIS A 128 -23.71 -4.88 0.78
N GLN A 129 -23.17 -4.01 -0.05
CA GLN A 129 -23.93 -2.99 -0.76
C GLN A 129 -25.02 -3.60 -1.65
N GLN A 130 -24.71 -4.67 -2.41
CA GLN A 130 -25.70 -5.39 -3.21
C GLN A 130 -26.83 -5.96 -2.34
N HIS A 131 -26.48 -6.53 -1.18
CA HIS A 131 -27.47 -7.09 -0.27
C HIS A 131 -28.38 -6.01 0.35
N CYS A 132 -27.82 -4.89 0.77
CA CYS A 132 -28.56 -3.79 1.40
C CYS A 132 -29.40 -2.98 0.39
N CYS A 133 -28.87 -2.76 -0.84
CA CYS A 133 -29.49 -1.94 -1.88
C CYS A 133 -30.31 -2.74 -2.91
N GLY A 134 -30.31 -4.05 -2.81
CA GLY A 134 -31.01 -4.97 -3.70
C GLY A 134 -30.19 -5.39 -4.93
N SER A 135 -30.68 -6.40 -5.64
CA SER A 135 -29.98 -7.07 -6.74
C SER A 135 -29.73 -6.22 -7.99
N ALA A 136 -30.38 -5.05 -8.09
CA ALA A 136 -30.14 -4.10 -9.18
C ALA A 136 -28.80 -3.34 -9.03
N HIS A 137 -28.18 -3.41 -7.86
CA HIS A 137 -26.88 -2.77 -7.61
C HIS A 137 -25.76 -3.62 -8.22
N THR A 138 -25.05 -3.07 -9.21
CA THR A 138 -23.92 -3.76 -9.83
C THR A 138 -22.72 -3.76 -8.91
N VAL A 139 -22.25 -4.95 -8.51
CA VAL A 139 -21.04 -5.10 -7.72
C VAL A 139 -19.82 -4.93 -8.60
N ASN A 140 -19.12 -3.81 -8.46
CA ASN A 140 -17.80 -3.63 -9.05
C ASN A 140 -16.76 -4.33 -8.16
N THR A 141 -16.29 -5.50 -8.60
CA THR A 141 -15.23 -6.24 -7.91
C THR A 141 -13.88 -5.98 -8.57
N LEU A 142 -12.84 -5.88 -7.73
CA LEU A 142 -11.45 -5.85 -8.22
C LEU A 142 -11.07 -7.21 -8.81
N HIS A 143 -10.34 -7.16 -9.91
CA HIS A 143 -9.71 -8.35 -10.50
C HIS A 143 -8.28 -8.49 -9.98
N THR A 144 -7.81 -9.74 -9.87
CA THR A 144 -6.44 -10.03 -9.41
C THR A 144 -5.37 -9.36 -10.26
N GLN A 145 -5.61 -9.21 -11.56
CA GLN A 145 -4.72 -8.49 -12.47
C GLN A 145 -4.59 -7.00 -12.09
N GLN A 146 -5.66 -6.33 -11.67
CA GLN A 146 -5.62 -4.92 -11.25
C GLN A 146 -4.79 -4.76 -9.98
N LEU A 147 -4.91 -5.69 -9.03
CA LEU A 147 -4.13 -5.67 -7.80
C LEU A 147 -2.64 -5.90 -8.05
N LEU A 148 -2.31 -6.88 -8.89
CA LEU A 148 -0.91 -7.10 -9.26
C LEU A 148 -0.33 -5.89 -10.01
N LYS A 149 -1.13 -5.26 -10.85
CA LYS A 149 -0.74 -4.03 -11.56
C LYS A 149 -0.50 -2.88 -10.57
N ALA A 150 -1.38 -2.68 -9.59
CA ALA A 150 -1.20 -1.68 -8.52
C ALA A 150 0.07 -1.93 -7.69
N ALA A 151 0.40 -3.19 -7.43
CA ALA A 151 1.61 -3.59 -6.70
C ALA A 151 2.90 -3.53 -7.55
N THR A 152 2.82 -3.29 -8.86
CA THR A 152 3.98 -3.31 -9.78
C THR A 152 4.02 -2.08 -10.68
N VAL A 153 3.35 -2.12 -11.82
CA VAL A 153 3.41 -1.07 -12.86
C VAL A 153 2.86 0.26 -12.38
N ASP A 154 1.68 0.24 -11.73
CA ASP A 154 1.04 1.46 -11.23
C ASP A 154 1.77 1.98 -9.99
N GLY A 155 2.32 1.09 -9.14
CA GLY A 155 3.19 1.46 -8.03
C GLY A 155 4.46 2.16 -8.51
N ALA A 156 5.11 1.65 -9.56
CA ALA A 156 6.26 2.31 -10.18
C ALA A 156 5.89 3.69 -10.75
N ALA A 157 4.72 3.81 -11.41
CA ALA A 157 4.23 5.08 -11.93
C ALA A 157 3.90 6.06 -10.80
N CYS A 158 3.29 5.59 -9.72
CA CYS A 158 3.03 6.38 -8.52
C CYS A 158 4.33 6.95 -7.94
N ALA A 159 5.38 6.15 -7.86
CA ALA A 159 6.70 6.56 -7.39
C ALA A 159 7.48 7.44 -8.40
N GLY A 160 6.99 7.63 -9.64
CA GLY A 160 7.69 8.34 -10.70
C GLY A 160 8.84 7.56 -11.33
N LEU A 161 8.85 6.23 -11.17
CA LEU A 161 9.92 5.33 -11.63
C LEU A 161 9.49 4.45 -12.81
N GLN A 162 8.36 4.72 -13.45
CA GLN A 162 7.77 3.90 -14.51
C GLN A 162 8.68 3.66 -15.71
N GLU A 163 9.61 4.58 -15.98
CA GLU A 163 10.58 4.42 -17.07
C GLU A 163 11.71 3.45 -16.73
N SER A 164 11.95 3.24 -15.43
CA SER A 164 13.09 2.46 -14.94
C SER A 164 12.71 1.08 -14.41
N ILE A 165 11.54 0.93 -13.80
CA ILE A 165 11.08 -0.29 -13.10
C ILE A 165 9.61 -0.60 -13.36
N GLY A 166 9.06 -1.57 -12.66
CA GLY A 166 7.64 -1.93 -12.63
C GLY A 166 7.20 -2.93 -13.69
N SER A 167 8.01 -3.18 -14.71
CA SER A 167 7.72 -4.18 -15.76
C SER A 167 8.99 -4.83 -16.30
N LEU A 168 8.86 -6.06 -16.82
CA LEU A 168 9.95 -6.80 -17.49
C LEU A 168 10.12 -6.34 -18.95
N THR A 169 10.22 -5.04 -19.17
CA THR A 169 10.40 -4.45 -20.50
C THR A 169 11.89 -4.28 -20.79
N PRO A 170 12.39 -4.67 -21.99
CA PRO A 170 13.78 -4.44 -22.36
C PRO A 170 14.18 -2.96 -22.21
N GLY A 171 15.33 -2.71 -21.58
CA GLY A 171 15.82 -1.37 -21.28
C GLY A 171 15.53 -0.88 -19.86
N LYS A 172 14.61 -1.52 -19.13
CA LYS A 172 14.39 -1.25 -17.71
C LYS A 172 15.37 -2.03 -16.83
N GLN A 173 15.45 -1.63 -15.56
CA GLN A 173 16.22 -2.36 -14.56
C GLN A 173 15.62 -3.75 -14.33
N ALA A 174 16.48 -4.72 -14.07
CA ALA A 174 16.07 -6.07 -13.73
C ALA A 174 15.66 -6.15 -12.26
N ASP A 175 14.48 -5.63 -11.96
CA ASP A 175 13.78 -5.77 -10.68
C ASP A 175 12.75 -6.89 -10.84
N LEU A 176 13.01 -8.05 -10.24
CA LEU A 176 12.12 -9.20 -10.39
C LEU A 176 12.09 -10.10 -9.17
N VAL A 177 10.98 -10.81 -9.04
CA VAL A 177 10.75 -11.81 -8.02
C VAL A 177 10.43 -13.13 -8.70
N LEU A 178 11.17 -14.19 -8.37
CA LEU A 178 10.88 -15.55 -8.80
C LEU A 178 10.14 -16.29 -7.69
N ILE A 179 8.96 -16.81 -8.02
CA ILE A 179 8.10 -17.58 -7.12
C ILE A 179 8.22 -19.06 -7.49
N ASN A 180 8.42 -19.93 -6.53
CA ASN A 180 8.45 -21.38 -6.76
C ASN A 180 7.02 -21.94 -6.88
N ALA A 181 6.51 -22.05 -8.10
CA ALA A 181 5.18 -22.57 -8.36
C ALA A 181 5.03 -24.08 -8.10
N GLY A 182 6.12 -24.78 -7.82
CA GLY A 182 6.12 -26.20 -7.43
C GLY A 182 5.84 -26.44 -5.96
N ASP A 183 5.80 -25.41 -5.12
CA ASP A 183 5.49 -25.54 -3.69
C ASP A 183 4.06 -26.06 -3.48
N LEU A 184 3.87 -26.89 -2.46
CA LEU A 184 2.63 -27.64 -2.22
C LEU A 184 1.38 -26.73 -2.14
N ASN A 185 1.51 -25.54 -1.55
CA ASN A 185 0.41 -24.58 -1.43
C ASN A 185 0.06 -23.86 -2.76
N LEU A 186 0.93 -23.93 -3.77
CA LEU A 186 0.72 -23.32 -5.07
C LEU A 186 0.39 -24.33 -6.18
N TYR A 187 0.67 -25.60 -5.94
CA TYR A 187 0.50 -26.65 -6.96
C TYR A 187 -0.87 -27.34 -6.84
N PRO A 188 -1.55 -27.65 -7.95
CA PRO A 188 -1.25 -27.17 -9.31
C PRO A 188 -1.74 -25.72 -9.54
N SER A 189 -0.89 -24.87 -10.12
CA SER A 189 -1.26 -23.51 -10.46
C SER A 189 -2.03 -23.47 -11.79
N GLY A 190 -3.27 -22.93 -11.78
CA GLY A 190 -4.09 -22.82 -12.97
C GLY A 190 -4.14 -21.43 -13.59
N ASN A 191 -3.92 -20.39 -12.78
CA ASN A 191 -3.96 -18.98 -13.20
C ASN A 191 -2.88 -18.20 -12.44
N ALA A 192 -1.91 -17.67 -13.17
CA ALA A 192 -0.77 -16.95 -12.56
C ALA A 192 -1.19 -15.76 -11.68
N PHE A 193 -2.12 -14.92 -12.14
CA PHE A 193 -2.60 -13.77 -11.37
C PHE A 193 -3.32 -14.21 -10.08
N GLY A 194 -4.20 -15.21 -10.20
CA GLY A 194 -4.91 -15.77 -9.06
C GLY A 194 -3.94 -16.43 -8.07
N THR A 195 -2.97 -17.20 -8.55
CA THR A 195 -1.95 -17.84 -7.73
C THR A 195 -1.14 -16.81 -6.95
N VAL A 196 -0.65 -15.75 -7.62
CA VAL A 196 0.15 -14.70 -6.97
C VAL A 196 -0.67 -13.94 -5.93
N VAL A 197 -1.89 -13.52 -6.24
CA VAL A 197 -2.71 -12.69 -5.34
C VAL A 197 -3.30 -13.49 -4.19
N HIS A 198 -3.78 -14.72 -4.43
CA HIS A 198 -4.54 -15.46 -3.42
C HIS A 198 -3.75 -16.51 -2.66
N ALA A 199 -2.74 -17.11 -3.27
CA ALA A 199 -2.07 -18.27 -2.70
C ALA A 199 -0.59 -18.05 -2.37
N ALA A 200 0.12 -17.18 -3.13
CA ALA A 200 1.53 -16.99 -2.92
C ALA A 200 1.82 -16.26 -1.59
N GLU A 201 2.90 -16.67 -0.95
CA GLU A 201 3.40 -16.16 0.33
C GLU A 201 4.89 -15.86 0.22
N ARG A 202 5.42 -15.14 1.20
CA ARG A 202 6.87 -14.83 1.27
C ARG A 202 7.76 -16.05 1.26
N SER A 203 7.28 -17.18 1.79
CA SER A 203 7.95 -18.47 1.77
C SER A 203 8.16 -19.05 0.36
N ASN A 204 7.25 -18.73 -0.58
CA ASN A 204 7.35 -19.18 -1.97
C ASN A 204 8.35 -18.38 -2.81
N ILE A 205 8.91 -17.28 -2.28
CA ILE A 205 9.88 -16.45 -3.01
C ILE A 205 11.24 -17.15 -3.02
N HIS A 206 11.61 -17.69 -4.16
CA HIS A 206 12.92 -18.30 -4.39
C HIS A 206 14.01 -17.24 -4.56
N THR A 207 13.81 -16.26 -5.46
CA THR A 207 14.83 -15.24 -5.76
C THR A 207 14.19 -13.85 -5.80
N VAL A 208 14.91 -12.87 -5.26
CA VAL A 208 14.63 -11.43 -5.48
C VAL A 208 15.87 -10.81 -6.12
N MET A 209 15.65 -10.09 -7.21
CA MET A 209 16.66 -9.31 -7.91
C MET A 209 16.27 -7.84 -7.93
N ILE A 210 17.21 -6.97 -7.62
CA ILE A 210 17.04 -5.50 -7.66
C ILE A 210 18.19 -4.92 -8.49
N ALA A 211 17.86 -4.17 -9.52
CA ALA A 211 18.80 -3.58 -10.47
C ALA A 211 19.83 -4.62 -11.00
N GLY A 212 19.36 -5.83 -11.28
CA GLY A 212 20.18 -6.94 -11.78
C GLY A 212 21.01 -7.68 -10.72
N ARG A 213 20.97 -7.25 -9.44
CA ARG A 213 21.68 -7.89 -8.35
C ARG A 213 20.73 -8.79 -7.54
N ILE A 214 21.11 -10.05 -7.38
CA ILE A 214 20.36 -10.97 -6.50
C ILE A 214 20.59 -10.55 -5.05
N VAL A 215 19.49 -10.24 -4.35
CA VAL A 215 19.47 -9.82 -2.93
C VAL A 215 18.86 -10.87 -2.01
N LYS A 216 18.07 -11.80 -2.56
CA LYS A 216 17.55 -12.98 -1.87
C LYS A 216 17.63 -14.19 -2.80
N GLN A 217 18.05 -15.34 -2.27
CA GLN A 217 18.06 -16.63 -2.98
C GLN A 217 17.86 -17.78 -2.00
N ASP A 218 17.08 -18.77 -2.38
CA ASP A 218 16.80 -19.99 -1.59
C ASP A 218 16.42 -19.68 -0.13
N GLY A 219 15.53 -18.66 0.06
CA GLY A 219 15.08 -18.24 1.39
C GLY A 219 16.05 -17.32 2.14
N ASN A 220 17.29 -17.16 1.69
CA ASN A 220 18.33 -16.38 2.37
C ASN A 220 18.47 -14.99 1.79
N VAL A 221 18.50 -13.97 2.66
CA VAL A 221 18.87 -12.60 2.29
C VAL A 221 20.38 -12.52 2.16
N LEU A 222 20.87 -12.06 1.00
CA LEU A 222 22.30 -12.03 0.70
C LEU A 222 22.93 -10.70 1.12
N GLY A 223 24.18 -10.79 1.61
CA GLY A 223 24.95 -9.60 2.01
C GLY A 223 24.54 -8.99 3.34
N VAL A 224 23.72 -9.68 4.12
CA VAL A 224 23.31 -9.26 5.47
C VAL A 224 23.82 -10.28 6.50
N ASP A 225 24.55 -9.81 7.49
CA ASP A 225 24.89 -10.60 8.68
C ASP A 225 23.69 -10.62 9.63
N ILE A 226 22.89 -11.68 9.52
CA ILE A 226 21.66 -11.87 10.30
C ILE A 226 21.95 -11.97 11.81
N THR A 227 23.08 -12.57 12.20
CA THR A 227 23.46 -12.69 13.61
C THR A 227 23.69 -11.30 14.20
N ARG A 228 24.55 -10.51 13.58
CA ARG A 228 24.83 -9.14 14.01
C ARG A 228 23.58 -8.26 13.98
N LEU A 229 22.71 -8.43 12.98
CA LEU A 229 21.44 -7.70 12.92
C LEU A 229 20.54 -8.03 14.11
N ARG A 230 20.41 -9.30 14.47
CA ARG A 230 19.63 -9.73 15.65
C ARG A 230 20.19 -9.17 16.93
N GLU A 231 21.51 -9.23 17.13
CA GLU A 231 22.17 -8.65 18.29
C GLU A 231 21.89 -7.14 18.42
N ALA A 232 21.99 -6.40 17.32
CA ALA A 232 21.70 -4.95 17.32
C ALA A 232 20.21 -4.64 17.62
N ILE A 233 19.28 -5.46 17.13
CA ILE A 233 17.85 -5.32 17.43
C ILE A 233 17.57 -5.61 18.91
N ASP A 234 18.17 -6.68 19.46
CA ASP A 234 17.99 -7.05 20.86
C ASP A 234 18.58 -5.99 21.81
N GLU A 235 19.73 -5.43 21.47
CA GLU A 235 20.34 -4.30 22.21
C GLU A 235 19.43 -3.05 22.18
N SER A 236 18.93 -2.69 21.01
CA SER A 236 18.00 -1.55 20.86
C SER A 236 16.71 -1.77 21.65
N ARG A 237 16.11 -2.95 21.56
CA ARG A 237 14.92 -3.30 22.33
C ARG A 237 15.16 -3.24 23.83
N HIS A 238 16.28 -3.79 24.30
CA HIS A 238 16.64 -3.75 25.71
C HIS A 238 16.80 -2.31 26.22
N HIS A 239 17.46 -1.46 25.43
CA HIS A 239 17.61 -0.03 25.74
C HIS A 239 16.26 0.65 25.87
N LEU A 240 15.37 0.47 24.92
CA LEU A 240 14.03 1.07 24.92
C LEU A 240 13.20 0.62 26.13
N PHE A 241 13.17 -0.67 26.42
CA PHE A 241 12.40 -1.22 27.53
C PHE A 241 12.93 -0.74 28.88
N THR A 242 14.26 -0.76 29.07
CA THR A 242 14.90 -0.25 30.29
C THR A 242 14.64 1.23 30.48
N SER A 243 14.77 2.04 29.42
CA SER A 243 14.54 3.49 29.48
C SER A 243 13.08 3.84 29.77
N ALA A 244 12.14 3.03 29.29
CA ALA A 244 10.71 3.21 29.52
C ALA A 244 10.23 2.59 30.85
N GLY A 245 11.07 1.86 31.57
CA GLY A 245 10.64 1.07 32.73
C GLY A 245 9.61 -0.02 32.37
N TYR A 246 9.68 -0.53 31.16
CA TYR A 246 8.72 -1.52 30.64
C TYR A 246 9.28 -2.94 30.78
N GLU A 247 8.54 -3.81 31.46
CA GLU A 247 8.82 -5.25 31.49
C GLU A 247 7.91 -5.95 30.46
N PRO A 248 8.50 -6.60 29.43
CA PRO A 248 7.69 -7.26 28.42
C PRO A 248 7.03 -8.51 29.00
N ASP A 249 5.71 -8.54 28.97
CA ASP A 249 4.92 -9.76 29.14
C ASP A 249 4.26 -10.10 27.82
N ILE A 250 4.72 -11.21 27.20
CA ILE A 250 4.22 -11.67 25.90
C ILE A 250 2.74 -12.07 25.92
N PHE A 251 2.14 -12.22 27.09
CA PHE A 251 0.74 -12.53 27.28
C PHE A 251 -0.09 -11.36 27.82
N ALA A 252 0.57 -10.24 28.16
CA ALA A 252 -0.13 -9.04 28.64
C ALA A 252 -1.05 -8.48 27.56
N GLY A 253 -2.23 -8.01 27.95
CA GLY A 253 -3.18 -7.37 27.05
C GLY A 253 -3.96 -8.32 26.13
N ALA A 254 -3.80 -9.63 26.28
CA ALA A 254 -4.53 -10.61 25.46
C ALA A 254 -6.07 -10.52 25.63
N PHE A 255 -6.54 -9.89 26.69
CA PHE A 255 -7.97 -9.75 27.01
C PHE A 255 -8.26 -8.34 27.55
N LEU A 256 -8.22 -7.33 26.69
CA LEU A 256 -8.89 -6.09 27.01
C LEU A 256 -10.39 -6.35 26.98
N PRO A 257 -11.14 -6.07 28.07
CA PRO A 257 -12.60 -6.17 28.03
C PRO A 257 -13.09 -5.21 26.93
N LEU A 258 -13.95 -5.74 26.05
CA LEU A 258 -14.67 -4.89 25.10
C LEU A 258 -15.37 -3.80 25.92
N ALA A 259 -15.21 -2.54 25.54
CA ALA A 259 -15.95 -1.46 26.16
C ALA A 259 -17.44 -1.85 26.11
N GLN A 260 -18.08 -1.93 27.27
CA GLN A 260 -19.52 -2.09 27.34
C GLN A 260 -20.09 -0.73 26.92
N ASP A 261 -20.87 -0.74 25.83
CA ASP A 261 -21.62 0.42 25.32
C ASP A 261 -22.58 0.98 26.39
#